data_88479865cf28920894a2f97a94f10ead
#
_entry.id   88479865cf28920894a2f97a94f10ead
#
_cell.length_a   1.000
_cell.length_b   1.000
_cell.length_c   1.000
_cell.angle_alpha   90.00
_cell.angle_beta   90.00
_cell.angle_gamma   90.00
#
_symmetry.space_group_name_H-M   'P 1'
#
loop_
_entity.id
_entity.type
_entity.pdbx_description
1 polymer ?
#
loop_
_entity_poly.entity_id
_entity_poly.type
_entity_poly.pdbx_seq_one_letter_code
_entity_poly.pdbx_strand_id
1 'polypeptide(L)'
;MTTRMFGEPIQRREDPRLVSGDGRYLDDLGQDALAAAFVRSPYAHARVTDVDVTDALDVDGLVAVYTYEDLDGRVAEPLPLLIPHPSLHAPRTGYPLANGIVRHVGEPVAMVVAVDRYVAEDVASLIRVTYEQLPVVVGIAAALRADAAVHEDVADNVAAHLVQEVGDARAAIDAAPHRLHLDLDIERSASTPLEGKGVYARWDPADRSLRVYSSTQTSTSVRFAVAAKLGIPVDRVEVVTPDVGGGFGVKIVHPWPEEVLVPWAAIRLRRPVKWTEDRREHFISSAHERGQQHSVDVGFDDDGRLRGLSVTFAHDNGAYTPYG
;
A
#
# COMPACT_ATOMS: atom_id res chain seq x y z
N MET A 1 28.75 -36.66 -14.57
CA MET A 1 28.12 -36.51 -13.25
C MET A 1 27.01 -35.48 -13.41
N THR A 2 25.75 -35.91 -13.36
CA THR A 2 24.62 -35.00 -13.35
C THR A 2 24.55 -34.35 -11.98
N THR A 3 24.91 -33.09 -11.89
CA THR A 3 24.80 -32.31 -10.67
C THR A 3 23.32 -32.24 -10.27
N ARG A 4 22.98 -32.92 -9.20
CA ARG A 4 21.62 -32.94 -8.65
C ARG A 4 21.40 -31.59 -7.96
N MET A 5 20.71 -30.66 -8.61
CA MET A 5 20.49 -29.32 -8.04
C MET A 5 19.41 -29.30 -6.93
N PHE A 6 18.52 -30.29 -6.93
CA PHE A 6 17.46 -30.43 -5.93
C PHE A 6 18.02 -30.91 -4.58
N GLY A 7 17.84 -30.11 -3.52
CA GLY A 7 18.29 -30.40 -2.16
C GLY A 7 19.75 -30.05 -1.87
N GLU A 8 20.47 -29.44 -2.82
CA GLU A 8 21.82 -28.96 -2.58
C GLU A 8 21.81 -27.58 -1.91
N PRO A 9 22.68 -27.33 -0.91
CA PRO A 9 22.79 -26.03 -0.24
C PRO A 9 23.55 -25.02 -1.12
N ILE A 10 22.90 -24.52 -2.16
CA ILE A 10 23.47 -23.54 -3.07
C ILE A 10 23.58 -22.19 -2.35
N GLN A 11 24.79 -21.64 -2.24
CA GLN A 11 25.03 -20.33 -1.65
C GLN A 11 24.48 -19.21 -2.55
N ARG A 12 23.87 -18.19 -1.94
CA ARG A 12 23.47 -16.98 -2.64
C ARG A 12 24.71 -16.21 -3.09
N ARG A 13 24.66 -15.70 -4.31
CA ARG A 13 25.78 -14.92 -4.89
C ARG A 13 25.94 -13.56 -4.23
N GLU A 14 24.87 -13.01 -3.68
CA GLU A 14 24.82 -11.69 -3.04
C GLU A 14 25.37 -11.70 -1.62
N ASP A 15 25.37 -12.85 -0.92
CA ASP A 15 25.73 -12.91 0.49
C ASP A 15 27.12 -12.31 0.82
N PRO A 16 28.20 -12.56 0.04
CA PRO A 16 29.52 -11.98 0.36
C PRO A 16 29.50 -10.46 0.43
N ARG A 17 28.85 -9.77 -0.53
CA ARG A 17 28.81 -8.31 -0.52
C ARG A 17 27.86 -7.75 0.54
N LEU A 18 26.76 -8.46 0.84
CA LEU A 18 25.82 -8.01 1.87
C LEU A 18 26.39 -8.11 3.28
N VAL A 19 27.12 -9.19 3.59
CA VAL A 19 27.75 -9.37 4.90
C VAL A 19 29.01 -8.51 5.09
N SER A 20 29.65 -8.05 4.00
CA SER A 20 30.77 -7.11 4.06
C SER A 20 30.34 -5.63 4.13
N GLY A 21 29.06 -5.34 4.09
CA GLY A 21 28.54 -3.97 4.13
C GLY A 21 28.50 -3.27 2.77
N ASP A 22 28.68 -4.00 1.67
CA ASP A 22 28.65 -3.46 0.30
C ASP A 22 27.20 -3.46 -0.29
N GLY A 23 26.18 -3.71 0.54
CA GLY A 23 24.78 -3.56 0.16
C GLY A 23 24.47 -2.12 -0.22
N ARG A 24 23.57 -1.92 -1.19
CA ARG A 24 23.10 -0.60 -1.61
C ARG A 24 21.58 -0.56 -1.58
N TYR A 25 21.06 0.03 -0.54
CA TYR A 25 19.65 0.22 -0.33
C TYR A 25 19.17 1.54 -0.92
N LEU A 26 17.88 1.78 -0.90
CA LEU A 26 17.33 2.99 -1.52
C LEU A 26 17.87 4.27 -0.89
N ASP A 27 18.05 4.30 0.42
CA ASP A 27 18.52 5.51 1.12
C ASP A 27 19.99 5.84 0.82
N ASP A 28 20.77 4.88 0.33
CA ASP A 28 22.15 5.09 -0.14
C ASP A 28 22.22 5.81 -1.49
N LEU A 29 21.08 5.95 -2.19
CA LEU A 29 21.00 6.55 -3.51
C LEU A 29 20.52 8.00 -3.43
N GLY A 30 20.83 8.78 -4.49
CA GLY A 30 20.26 10.13 -4.67
C GLY A 30 20.61 11.11 -3.57
N GLN A 31 21.87 11.19 -3.16
CA GLN A 31 22.33 12.11 -2.12
C GLN A 31 22.20 13.60 -2.53
N ASP A 32 22.05 13.86 -3.82
CA ASP A 32 21.83 15.19 -4.41
C ASP A 32 20.36 15.48 -4.74
N ALA A 33 19.46 14.57 -4.38
CA ALA A 33 18.04 14.73 -4.63
C ALA A 33 17.38 15.68 -3.63
N LEU A 34 16.32 16.35 -4.07
CA LEU A 34 15.35 16.98 -3.17
C LEU A 34 14.70 15.91 -2.32
N ALA A 35 14.37 16.24 -1.08
CA ALA A 35 13.66 15.35 -0.17
C ALA A 35 12.16 15.65 -0.17
N ALA A 36 11.35 14.58 -0.18
CA ALA A 36 9.91 14.67 0.02
C ALA A 36 9.53 14.20 1.42
N ALA A 37 8.50 14.85 2.00
CA ALA A 37 7.81 14.43 3.22
C ALA A 37 6.30 14.55 3.00
N PHE A 38 5.51 13.81 3.79
CA PHE A 38 4.06 13.78 3.65
C PHE A 38 3.37 14.22 4.93
N VAL A 39 2.39 15.11 4.78
CA VAL A 39 1.41 15.40 5.82
C VAL A 39 0.36 14.31 5.80
N ARG A 40 0.22 13.58 6.90
CA ARG A 40 -0.67 12.42 6.99
C ARG A 40 -1.81 12.66 7.98
N SER A 41 -2.97 12.14 7.63
CA SER A 41 -4.16 12.25 8.49
C SER A 41 -3.95 11.56 9.84
N PRO A 42 -4.24 12.24 10.96
CA PRO A 42 -4.34 11.59 12.25
C PRO A 42 -5.71 10.95 12.51
N TYR A 43 -6.68 11.15 11.61
CA TYR A 43 -8.05 10.66 11.74
C TYR A 43 -8.31 9.45 10.88
N ALA A 44 -9.09 8.53 11.42
CA ALA A 44 -9.51 7.31 10.73
C ALA A 44 -10.60 7.57 9.69
N HIS A 45 -11.47 8.58 9.89
CA HIS A 45 -12.47 9.02 8.92
C HIS A 45 -12.83 10.47 9.18
N ALA A 46 -12.56 11.34 8.23
CA ALA A 46 -12.84 12.76 8.37
C ALA A 46 -12.91 13.46 7.00
N ARG A 47 -13.69 14.51 6.92
CA ARG A 47 -13.65 15.46 5.81
C ARG A 47 -12.48 16.43 6.03
N VAL A 48 -11.65 16.62 5.01
CA VAL A 48 -10.64 17.67 4.97
C VAL A 48 -11.35 18.95 4.50
N THR A 49 -11.45 19.93 5.38
CA THR A 49 -12.17 21.19 5.08
C THR A 49 -11.22 22.32 4.69
N ASP A 50 -9.97 22.24 5.11
CA ASP A 50 -8.95 23.22 4.78
C ASP A 50 -7.53 22.62 4.92
N VAL A 51 -6.60 23.10 4.10
CA VAL A 51 -5.16 22.79 4.17
C VAL A 51 -4.40 24.11 4.12
N ASP A 52 -4.09 24.67 5.29
CA ASP A 52 -3.37 25.93 5.41
C ASP A 52 -1.85 25.69 5.37
N VAL A 53 -1.22 26.16 4.30
CA VAL A 53 0.22 26.05 4.04
C VAL A 53 0.97 27.37 4.33
N THR A 54 0.28 28.40 4.84
CA THR A 54 0.80 29.77 4.92
C THR A 54 2.10 29.84 5.71
N ASP A 55 2.14 29.26 6.91
CA ASP A 55 3.33 29.29 7.78
C ASP A 55 4.51 28.48 7.21
N ALA A 56 4.24 27.58 6.27
CA ALA A 56 5.22 26.74 5.62
C ALA A 56 5.97 27.46 4.49
N LEU A 57 5.34 28.45 3.83
CA LEU A 57 5.87 29.05 2.59
C LEU A 57 7.14 29.90 2.82
N ASP A 58 7.35 30.40 4.02
CA ASP A 58 8.49 31.28 4.35
C ASP A 58 9.73 30.50 4.86
N VAL A 59 9.69 29.17 4.87
CA VAL A 59 10.81 28.34 5.37
C VAL A 59 11.92 28.25 4.32
N ASP A 60 13.12 28.67 4.71
CA ASP A 60 14.30 28.53 3.86
C ASP A 60 14.56 27.07 3.48
N GLY A 61 14.77 26.83 2.17
CA GLY A 61 15.00 25.48 1.65
C GLY A 61 13.73 24.74 1.22
N LEU A 62 12.54 25.29 1.47
CA LEU A 62 11.31 24.79 0.83
C LEU A 62 11.40 24.98 -0.68
N VAL A 63 10.98 23.95 -1.44
CA VAL A 63 10.92 23.99 -2.91
C VAL A 63 9.46 23.99 -3.38
N ALA A 64 8.61 23.14 -2.79
CA ALA A 64 7.19 23.09 -3.14
C ALA A 64 6.37 22.42 -2.04
N VAL A 65 5.09 22.80 -1.94
CA VAL A 65 4.04 22.08 -1.25
C VAL A 65 2.98 21.72 -2.27
N TYR A 66 2.49 20.50 -2.23
CA TYR A 66 1.42 20.01 -3.10
C TYR A 66 0.29 19.42 -2.28
N THR A 67 -0.93 19.81 -2.61
CA THR A 67 -2.18 19.25 -2.12
C THR A 67 -2.91 18.52 -3.24
N TYR A 68 -4.07 17.95 -2.98
CA TYR A 68 -4.86 17.32 -4.05
C TYR A 68 -5.19 18.29 -5.20
N GLU A 69 -5.41 19.56 -4.89
CA GLU A 69 -5.77 20.60 -5.87
C GLU A 69 -4.64 20.89 -6.88
N ASP A 70 -3.40 20.54 -6.54
CA ASP A 70 -2.25 20.70 -7.43
C ASP A 70 -2.05 19.55 -8.41
N LEU A 71 -2.78 18.44 -8.19
CA LEU A 71 -2.68 17.24 -9.00
C LEU A 71 -3.44 17.45 -10.31
N ASP A 72 -2.86 16.98 -11.40
CA ASP A 72 -3.43 17.12 -12.73
C ASP A 72 -3.56 15.77 -13.48
N GLY A 73 -4.40 15.76 -14.48
CA GLY A 73 -4.61 14.62 -15.36
C GLY A 73 -4.90 13.32 -14.59
N ARG A 74 -4.22 12.25 -14.99
CA ARG A 74 -4.43 10.93 -14.38
C ARG A 74 -3.87 10.81 -12.97
N VAL A 75 -2.98 11.71 -12.56
CA VAL A 75 -2.45 11.71 -11.18
C VAL A 75 -3.54 12.07 -10.18
N ALA A 76 -4.47 12.95 -10.55
CA ALA A 76 -5.64 13.31 -9.74
C ALA A 76 -6.73 12.21 -9.64
N GLU A 77 -6.63 11.15 -10.46
CA GLU A 77 -7.56 10.02 -10.40
C GLU A 77 -7.19 9.05 -9.26
N PRO A 78 -8.11 8.16 -8.80
CA PRO A 78 -7.78 7.11 -7.86
C PRO A 78 -6.63 6.22 -8.35
N LEU A 79 -5.88 5.64 -7.42
CA LEU A 79 -4.84 4.66 -7.72
C LEU A 79 -5.45 3.43 -8.42
N PRO A 80 -4.72 2.74 -9.30
CA PRO A 80 -5.28 1.61 -10.03
C PRO A 80 -5.57 0.43 -9.10
N LEU A 81 -6.65 -0.28 -9.39
CA LEU A 81 -6.93 -1.60 -8.84
C LEU A 81 -5.97 -2.61 -9.48
N LEU A 82 -5.22 -3.35 -8.68
CA LEU A 82 -4.13 -4.19 -9.18
C LEU A 82 -4.66 -5.45 -9.88
N ILE A 83 -5.57 -6.17 -9.25
CA ILE A 83 -6.14 -7.43 -9.77
C ILE A 83 -7.66 -7.34 -9.76
N PRO A 84 -8.31 -6.86 -10.83
CA PRO A 84 -9.76 -6.87 -10.91
C PRO A 84 -10.29 -8.31 -10.94
N HIS A 85 -11.34 -8.58 -10.14
CA HIS A 85 -12.00 -9.89 -10.09
C HIS A 85 -13.52 -9.73 -10.12
N PRO A 86 -14.27 -10.65 -10.76
CA PRO A 86 -15.73 -10.56 -10.84
C PRO A 86 -16.46 -10.59 -9.49
N SER A 87 -15.84 -11.11 -8.43
CA SER A 87 -16.42 -11.09 -7.08
C SER A 87 -16.36 -9.75 -6.37
N LEU A 88 -15.63 -8.78 -6.95
CA LEU A 88 -15.55 -7.43 -6.42
C LEU A 88 -16.79 -6.65 -6.84
N HIS A 89 -17.66 -6.37 -5.89
CA HIS A 89 -18.88 -5.60 -6.15
C HIS A 89 -18.64 -4.10 -6.07
N ALA A 90 -17.81 -3.69 -5.11
CA ALA A 90 -17.59 -2.29 -4.81
C ALA A 90 -16.09 -2.03 -4.46
N PRO A 91 -15.15 -2.35 -5.36
CA PRO A 91 -13.75 -2.06 -5.11
C PRO A 91 -13.53 -0.56 -5.03
N ARG A 92 -12.73 -0.12 -4.05
CA ARG A 92 -12.33 1.28 -3.90
C ARG A 92 -10.83 1.35 -3.69
N THR A 93 -10.19 2.29 -4.37
CA THR A 93 -8.77 2.60 -4.20
C THR A 93 -8.61 4.04 -3.76
N GLY A 94 -7.55 4.33 -3.00
CA GLY A 94 -7.24 5.67 -2.53
C GLY A 94 -6.76 6.60 -3.65
N TYR A 95 -6.77 7.88 -3.37
CA TYR A 95 -6.12 8.88 -4.19
C TYR A 95 -4.64 9.02 -3.81
N PRO A 96 -3.76 9.53 -4.69
CA PRO A 96 -2.38 9.83 -4.31
C PRO A 96 -2.27 10.84 -3.16
N LEU A 97 -3.12 11.85 -3.12
CA LEU A 97 -3.39 12.72 -1.97
C LEU A 97 -4.90 12.74 -1.72
N ALA A 98 -5.32 12.87 -0.47
CA ALA A 98 -6.71 12.79 -0.07
C ALA A 98 -7.60 13.82 -0.81
N ASN A 99 -8.62 13.31 -1.50
CA ASN A 99 -9.61 14.11 -2.20
C ASN A 99 -10.81 14.41 -1.27
N GLY A 100 -10.67 15.42 -0.44
CA GLY A 100 -11.72 15.93 0.43
C GLY A 100 -12.11 15.03 1.61
N ILE A 101 -11.81 13.73 1.61
CA ILE A 101 -12.11 12.80 2.70
C ILE A 101 -10.92 11.87 2.92
N VAL A 102 -10.52 11.74 4.18
CA VAL A 102 -9.57 10.70 4.63
C VAL A 102 -10.34 9.54 5.25
N ARG A 103 -9.89 8.30 5.00
CA ARG A 103 -10.58 7.07 5.41
C ARG A 103 -9.75 6.12 6.26
N HIS A 104 -8.48 6.47 6.50
CA HIS A 104 -7.63 5.77 7.46
C HIS A 104 -6.60 6.73 8.07
N VAL A 105 -6.11 6.38 9.26
CA VAL A 105 -4.96 7.08 9.86
C VAL A 105 -3.75 6.85 8.97
N GLY A 106 -3.01 7.91 8.67
CA GLY A 106 -1.83 7.84 7.80
C GLY A 106 -2.09 8.11 6.32
N GLU A 107 -3.35 8.34 5.90
CA GLU A 107 -3.66 8.73 4.52
C GLU A 107 -2.98 10.06 4.18
N PRO A 108 -2.26 10.17 3.04
CA PRO A 108 -1.52 11.38 2.71
C PRO A 108 -2.47 12.51 2.28
N VAL A 109 -2.28 13.70 2.84
CA VAL A 109 -3.10 14.90 2.57
C VAL A 109 -2.31 15.93 1.77
N ALA A 110 -1.02 16.10 2.08
CA ALA A 110 -0.14 16.99 1.33
C ALA A 110 1.26 16.38 1.20
N MET A 111 1.99 16.80 0.17
CA MET A 111 3.40 16.45 -0.05
C MET A 111 4.24 17.73 -0.02
N VAL A 112 5.28 17.72 0.78
CA VAL A 112 6.32 18.76 0.83
C VAL A 112 7.53 18.28 0.06
N VAL A 113 8.17 19.16 -0.68
CA VAL A 113 9.48 18.92 -1.32
C VAL A 113 10.44 20.03 -0.88
N ALA A 114 11.59 19.67 -0.33
CA ALA A 114 12.58 20.60 0.18
C ALA A 114 14.00 20.18 -0.21
N VAL A 115 14.98 21.01 0.14
CA VAL A 115 16.40 20.80 -0.17
C VAL A 115 16.99 19.57 0.53
N ASP A 116 16.46 19.22 1.70
CA ASP A 116 16.84 18.03 2.46
C ASP A 116 15.66 17.52 3.30
N ARG A 117 15.85 16.34 3.94
CA ARG A 117 14.83 15.67 4.71
C ARG A 117 14.38 16.47 5.95
N TYR A 118 15.32 17.11 6.64
CA TYR A 118 15.01 17.84 7.87
C TYR A 118 14.11 19.03 7.58
N VAL A 119 14.45 19.82 6.56
CA VAL A 119 13.60 20.91 6.08
C VAL A 119 12.24 20.40 5.61
N ALA A 120 12.18 19.29 4.89
CA ALA A 120 10.90 18.74 4.42
C ALA A 120 9.99 18.32 5.58
N GLU A 121 10.52 17.67 6.62
CA GLU A 121 9.78 17.26 7.82
C GLU A 121 9.36 18.46 8.68
N ASP A 122 10.24 19.45 8.86
CA ASP A 122 9.93 20.69 9.59
C ASP A 122 8.79 21.46 8.90
N VAL A 123 8.88 21.62 7.58
CA VAL A 123 7.83 22.27 6.78
C VAL A 123 6.51 21.48 6.85
N ALA A 124 6.56 20.16 6.76
CA ALA A 124 5.36 19.33 6.88
C ALA A 124 4.66 19.51 8.24
N SER A 125 5.42 19.77 9.31
CA SER A 125 4.88 20.01 10.65
C SER A 125 4.20 21.37 10.80
N LEU A 126 4.49 22.34 9.93
CA LEU A 126 3.87 23.67 9.91
C LEU A 126 2.57 23.73 9.15
N ILE A 127 2.30 22.75 8.29
CA ILE A 127 1.06 22.66 7.52
C ILE A 127 -0.09 22.27 8.46
N ARG A 128 -1.13 23.11 8.50
CA ARG A 128 -2.31 22.91 9.33
C ARG A 128 -3.46 22.38 8.48
N VAL A 129 -3.96 21.21 8.86
CA VAL A 129 -5.13 20.60 8.20
C VAL A 129 -6.32 20.67 9.15
N THR A 130 -7.42 21.21 8.66
CA THR A 130 -8.68 21.27 9.40
C THR A 130 -9.58 20.11 8.98
N TYR A 131 -10.08 19.37 9.98
CA TYR A 131 -10.87 18.17 9.78
C TYR A 131 -12.23 18.29 10.45
N GLU A 132 -13.26 17.79 9.75
CA GLU A 132 -14.57 17.47 10.31
C GLU A 132 -14.66 15.95 10.45
N GLN A 133 -14.74 15.46 11.69
CA GLN A 133 -14.77 14.02 11.95
C GLN A 133 -16.07 13.38 11.45
N LEU A 134 -15.95 12.23 10.81
CA LEU A 134 -17.05 11.40 10.32
C LEU A 134 -17.14 10.11 11.18
N PRO A 135 -18.30 9.41 11.13
CA PRO A 135 -18.45 8.13 11.82
C PRO A 135 -17.36 7.14 11.38
N VAL A 136 -16.73 6.48 12.36
CA VAL A 136 -15.62 5.56 12.15
C VAL A 136 -16.13 4.13 12.19
N VAL A 137 -15.65 3.28 11.26
CA VAL A 137 -15.91 1.85 11.21
C VAL A 137 -14.60 1.11 11.48
N VAL A 138 -14.55 0.32 12.57
CA VAL A 138 -13.35 -0.45 12.94
C VAL A 138 -13.74 -1.90 13.22
N GLY A 139 -13.08 -2.81 12.50
CA GLY A 139 -13.24 -4.25 12.64
C GLY A 139 -14.47 -4.81 11.91
N ILE A 140 -14.41 -6.11 11.65
CA ILE A 140 -15.36 -6.85 10.83
C ILE A 140 -16.80 -6.73 11.35
N ALA A 141 -16.99 -6.91 12.66
CA ALA A 141 -18.32 -6.88 13.24
C ALA A 141 -19.00 -5.50 13.09
N ALA A 142 -18.28 -4.39 13.22
CA ALA A 142 -18.81 -3.06 13.00
C ALA A 142 -19.09 -2.80 11.52
N ALA A 143 -18.21 -3.25 10.63
CA ALA A 143 -18.40 -3.14 9.19
C ALA A 143 -19.66 -3.86 8.72
N LEU A 144 -19.87 -5.10 9.16
CA LEU A 144 -21.03 -5.92 8.79
C LEU A 144 -22.37 -5.44 9.39
N ARG A 145 -22.36 -4.71 10.53
CA ARG A 145 -23.58 -4.06 11.03
C ARG A 145 -24.05 -2.90 10.17
N ALA A 146 -23.11 -2.31 9.40
CA ALA A 146 -23.38 -1.20 8.50
C ALA A 146 -24.07 0.02 9.17
N ASP A 147 -23.78 0.29 10.44
CA ASP A 147 -24.29 1.46 11.17
C ASP A 147 -23.71 2.77 10.61
N ALA A 148 -22.57 2.68 9.94
CA ALA A 148 -21.93 3.76 9.20
C ALA A 148 -21.23 3.19 7.95
N ALA A 149 -21.11 4.00 6.91
CA ALA A 149 -20.43 3.63 5.67
C ALA A 149 -19.00 4.22 5.62
N VAL A 150 -18.00 3.42 5.25
CA VAL A 150 -16.63 3.88 4.97
C VAL A 150 -16.60 4.69 3.67
N HIS A 151 -17.40 4.25 2.69
CA HIS A 151 -17.65 4.94 1.44
C HIS A 151 -19.16 5.20 1.32
N GLU A 152 -19.57 6.44 1.09
CA GLU A 152 -20.97 6.85 1.05
C GLU A 152 -21.83 6.06 0.06
N ASP A 153 -21.20 5.55 -1.01
CA ASP A 153 -21.84 4.77 -2.08
C ASP A 153 -21.72 3.24 -1.88
N VAL A 154 -21.19 2.77 -0.73
CA VAL A 154 -21.06 1.35 -0.33
C VAL A 154 -21.67 1.17 1.06
N ALA A 155 -22.99 1.19 1.12
CA ALA A 155 -23.73 1.25 2.39
C ALA A 155 -23.54 0.03 3.30
N ASP A 156 -23.24 -1.15 2.75
CA ASP A 156 -23.05 -2.40 3.48
C ASP A 156 -21.58 -2.68 3.86
N ASN A 157 -20.65 -1.81 3.45
CA ASN A 157 -19.19 -1.96 3.62
C ASN A 157 -18.61 -3.27 3.05
N VAL A 158 -19.31 -3.95 2.13
CA VAL A 158 -18.87 -5.19 1.52
C VAL A 158 -18.24 -4.90 0.16
N ALA A 159 -16.92 -5.07 0.06
CA ALA A 159 -16.20 -4.85 -1.19
C ALA A 159 -16.30 -6.05 -2.13
N ALA A 160 -16.35 -7.27 -1.59
CA ALA A 160 -16.40 -8.52 -2.36
C ALA A 160 -17.22 -9.59 -1.65
N HIS A 161 -17.87 -10.44 -2.44
CA HIS A 161 -18.52 -11.65 -1.96
C HIS A 161 -18.28 -12.78 -2.97
N LEU A 162 -17.74 -13.89 -2.49
CA LEU A 162 -17.44 -15.07 -3.31
C LEU A 162 -17.98 -16.32 -2.63
N VAL A 163 -18.70 -17.15 -3.38
CA VAL A 163 -19.12 -18.49 -2.96
C VAL A 163 -18.50 -19.51 -3.91
N GLN A 164 -17.88 -20.54 -3.36
CA GLN A 164 -17.34 -21.68 -4.10
C GLN A 164 -17.88 -22.98 -3.50
N GLU A 165 -18.46 -23.83 -4.33
CA GLU A 165 -19.04 -25.10 -3.92
C GLU A 165 -18.50 -26.24 -4.78
N VAL A 166 -18.12 -27.34 -4.13
CA VAL A 166 -17.69 -28.58 -4.80
C VAL A 166 -18.39 -29.76 -4.13
N GLY A 167 -19.26 -30.43 -4.86
CA GLY A 167 -20.10 -31.49 -4.32
C GLY A 167 -21.15 -30.96 -3.34
N ASP A 168 -21.55 -31.81 -2.39
CA ASP A 168 -22.48 -31.45 -1.30
C ASP A 168 -21.75 -31.56 0.03
N ALA A 169 -21.03 -30.50 0.39
CA ALA A 169 -20.25 -30.44 1.63
C ALA A 169 -21.15 -30.59 2.87
N ARG A 170 -22.35 -29.99 2.85
CA ARG A 170 -23.27 -30.03 3.99
C ARG A 170 -23.75 -31.44 4.26
N ALA A 171 -24.25 -32.15 3.22
CA ALA A 171 -24.66 -33.54 3.36
C ALA A 171 -23.50 -34.45 3.81
N ALA A 172 -22.28 -34.21 3.29
CA ALA A 172 -21.10 -34.99 3.68
C ALA A 172 -20.69 -34.76 5.16
N ILE A 173 -20.80 -33.54 5.66
CA ILE A 173 -20.57 -33.21 7.08
C ILE A 173 -21.64 -33.85 7.96
N ASP A 174 -22.91 -33.72 7.57
CA ASP A 174 -24.03 -34.24 8.37
C ASP A 174 -24.03 -35.79 8.46
N ALA A 175 -23.54 -36.49 7.44
CA ALA A 175 -23.38 -37.92 7.38
C ALA A 175 -22.09 -38.44 8.09
N ALA A 176 -21.14 -37.55 8.40
CA ALA A 176 -19.88 -37.97 9.02
C ALA A 176 -20.03 -38.43 10.45
N PRO A 177 -19.35 -39.53 10.90
CA PRO A 177 -19.37 -39.99 12.25
C PRO A 177 -18.77 -39.00 13.27
N HIS A 178 -17.78 -38.21 12.82
CA HIS A 178 -17.15 -37.19 13.65
C HIS A 178 -17.33 -35.82 13.00
N ARG A 179 -17.83 -34.85 13.77
CA ARG A 179 -18.07 -33.48 13.35
C ARG A 179 -17.42 -32.51 14.32
N LEU A 180 -16.83 -31.46 13.78
CA LEU A 180 -16.22 -30.40 14.55
C LEU A 180 -16.66 -29.06 13.98
N HIS A 181 -17.00 -28.13 14.87
CA HIS A 181 -17.23 -26.73 14.57
C HIS A 181 -16.18 -25.88 15.28
N LEU A 182 -15.60 -24.89 14.55
CA LEU A 182 -14.60 -23.98 15.07
C LEU A 182 -14.91 -22.56 14.60
N ASP A 183 -14.91 -21.62 15.53
CA ASP A 183 -14.82 -20.20 15.26
C ASP A 183 -13.40 -19.73 15.54
N LEU A 184 -12.78 -19.06 14.56
CA LEU A 184 -11.38 -18.63 14.62
C LEU A 184 -11.30 -17.13 14.29
N ASP A 185 -10.64 -16.39 15.18
CA ASP A 185 -10.24 -15.01 14.94
C ASP A 185 -8.75 -14.97 14.64
N ILE A 186 -8.41 -14.35 13.50
CA ILE A 186 -7.03 -14.09 13.11
C ILE A 186 -6.80 -12.59 13.22
N GLU A 187 -5.98 -12.20 14.17
CA GLU A 187 -5.66 -10.80 14.43
C GLU A 187 -4.97 -10.14 13.24
N ARG A 188 -5.21 -8.84 13.10
CA ARG A 188 -4.50 -7.99 12.14
C ARG A 188 -3.05 -7.86 12.57
N SER A 189 -2.12 -7.99 11.62
CA SER A 189 -0.69 -7.80 11.86
C SER A 189 -0.07 -6.83 10.85
N ALA A 190 1.03 -6.19 11.27
CA ALA A 190 1.84 -5.33 10.42
C ALA A 190 3.18 -5.99 10.13
N SER A 191 3.50 -6.15 8.86
CA SER A 191 4.84 -6.56 8.44
C SER A 191 5.81 -5.40 8.64
N THR A 192 6.93 -5.64 9.33
CA THR A 192 7.90 -4.60 9.71
C THR A 192 9.28 -4.90 9.17
N PRO A 193 9.54 -4.69 7.86
CA PRO A 193 10.89 -4.80 7.30
C PRO A 193 11.84 -3.80 7.96
N LEU A 194 13.12 -4.15 8.07
CA LEU A 194 14.13 -3.23 8.63
C LEU A 194 14.27 -1.97 7.80
N GLU A 195 14.27 -2.09 6.48
CA GLU A 195 14.17 -0.98 5.56
C GLU A 195 12.69 -0.60 5.36
N GLY A 196 12.33 0.66 5.61
CA GLY A 196 11.02 1.23 5.24
C GLY A 196 10.80 1.23 3.72
N LYS A 197 9.64 1.68 3.27
CA LYS A 197 9.42 1.96 1.84
C LYS A 197 10.27 3.14 1.40
N GLY A 198 10.54 3.26 0.11
CA GLY A 198 11.23 4.40 -0.41
C GLY A 198 11.16 4.49 -1.93
N VAL A 199 11.22 5.72 -2.41
CA VAL A 199 11.18 6.04 -3.85
C VAL A 199 12.18 7.15 -4.13
N TYR A 200 12.98 6.99 -5.18
CA TYR A 200 13.84 8.02 -5.72
C TYR A 200 13.62 8.12 -7.21
N ALA A 201 13.33 9.31 -7.72
CA ALA A 201 12.98 9.51 -9.12
C ALA A 201 13.84 10.58 -9.77
N ARG A 202 14.20 10.36 -11.04
CA ARG A 202 14.92 11.30 -11.90
C ARG A 202 14.22 11.39 -13.25
N TRP A 203 13.98 12.61 -13.70
CA TRP A 203 13.47 12.91 -15.02
C TRP A 203 14.57 13.42 -15.94
N ASP A 204 14.70 12.83 -17.12
CA ASP A 204 15.53 13.36 -18.19
C ASP A 204 14.65 14.08 -19.23
N PRO A 205 14.71 15.42 -19.30
CA PRO A 205 13.90 16.17 -20.26
C PRO A 205 14.36 16.02 -21.71
N ALA A 206 15.63 15.64 -21.96
CA ALA A 206 16.16 15.47 -23.32
C ALA A 206 15.56 14.24 -24.00
N ASP A 207 15.55 13.13 -23.28
CA ASP A 207 14.98 11.87 -23.76
C ASP A 207 13.51 11.70 -23.41
N ARG A 208 12.96 12.58 -22.57
CA ARG A 208 11.64 12.44 -21.96
C ARG A 208 11.48 11.07 -21.30
N SER A 209 12.50 10.66 -20.56
CA SER A 209 12.54 9.38 -19.85
C SER A 209 12.55 9.59 -18.34
N LEU A 210 11.94 8.65 -17.65
CA LEU A 210 11.81 8.62 -16.21
C LEU A 210 12.52 7.39 -15.66
N ARG A 211 13.46 7.61 -14.74
CA ARG A 211 14.07 6.53 -13.97
C ARG A 211 13.60 6.63 -12.51
N VAL A 212 13.01 5.56 -12.03
CA VAL A 212 12.51 5.41 -10.67
C VAL A 212 13.26 4.27 -9.98
N TYR A 213 13.82 4.56 -8.82
CA TYR A 213 14.32 3.55 -7.90
C TYR A 213 13.25 3.38 -6.83
N SER A 214 12.81 2.14 -6.60
CA SER A 214 11.81 1.83 -5.59
C SER A 214 12.21 0.59 -4.80
N SER A 215 12.10 0.68 -3.47
CA SER A 215 12.26 -0.45 -2.57
C SER A 215 11.01 -1.33 -2.62
N THR A 216 10.83 -2.01 -3.76
CA THR A 216 9.62 -2.79 -4.09
C THR A 216 9.91 -4.25 -4.34
N GLN A 217 8.91 -5.11 -4.13
CA GLN A 217 8.95 -6.53 -4.49
C GLN A 217 8.55 -6.79 -5.96
N THR A 218 8.05 -5.77 -6.68
CA THR A 218 7.37 -5.93 -7.98
C THR A 218 7.66 -4.77 -8.95
N SER A 219 8.93 -4.55 -9.30
CA SER A 219 9.39 -3.44 -10.16
C SER A 219 8.63 -3.33 -11.49
N THR A 220 8.25 -4.46 -12.09
CA THR A 220 7.52 -4.48 -13.36
C THR A 220 6.13 -3.84 -13.23
N SER A 221 5.39 -4.20 -12.18
CA SER A 221 4.05 -3.63 -11.97
C SER A 221 4.11 -2.15 -11.60
N VAL A 222 5.09 -1.75 -10.78
CA VAL A 222 5.36 -0.32 -10.50
C VAL A 222 5.61 0.45 -11.80
N ARG A 223 6.42 -0.11 -12.72
CA ARG A 223 6.68 0.50 -14.02
C ARG A 223 5.41 0.78 -14.80
N PHE A 224 4.52 -0.22 -14.92
CA PHE A 224 3.26 -0.05 -15.65
C PHE A 224 2.34 0.95 -14.98
N ALA A 225 2.22 0.88 -13.65
CA ALA A 225 1.36 1.77 -12.89
C ALA A 225 1.83 3.24 -12.96
N VAL A 226 3.13 3.49 -12.78
CA VAL A 226 3.74 4.82 -12.88
C VAL A 226 3.58 5.37 -14.31
N ALA A 227 3.89 4.56 -15.32
CA ALA A 227 3.72 4.97 -16.72
C ALA A 227 2.27 5.38 -17.03
N ALA A 228 1.30 4.59 -16.60
CA ALA A 228 -0.12 4.85 -16.80
C ALA A 228 -0.59 6.12 -16.07
N LYS A 229 -0.20 6.28 -14.80
CA LYS A 229 -0.61 7.43 -13.96
C LYS A 229 0.01 8.74 -14.46
N LEU A 230 1.26 8.71 -14.90
CA LEU A 230 1.96 9.90 -15.40
C LEU A 230 1.72 10.17 -16.90
N GLY A 231 1.01 9.28 -17.60
CA GLY A 231 0.78 9.42 -19.04
C GLY A 231 2.04 9.34 -19.88
N ILE A 232 3.06 8.61 -19.42
CA ILE A 232 4.33 8.41 -20.10
C ILE A 232 4.33 7.05 -20.80
N PRO A 233 4.84 6.93 -22.05
CA PRO A 233 5.02 5.64 -22.67
C PRO A 233 5.86 4.70 -21.81
N VAL A 234 5.44 3.44 -21.66
CA VAL A 234 6.08 2.49 -20.75
C VAL A 234 7.55 2.20 -21.07
N ASP A 235 7.94 2.32 -22.34
CA ASP A 235 9.32 2.20 -22.81
C ASP A 235 10.21 3.41 -22.42
N ARG A 236 9.60 4.49 -21.95
CA ARG A 236 10.26 5.67 -21.40
C ARG A 236 10.34 5.68 -19.87
N VAL A 237 9.84 4.65 -19.22
CA VAL A 237 9.89 4.49 -17.76
C VAL A 237 10.78 3.28 -17.43
N GLU A 238 11.82 3.51 -16.67
CA GLU A 238 12.65 2.46 -16.08
C GLU A 238 12.43 2.43 -14.58
N VAL A 239 12.13 1.25 -14.03
CA VAL A 239 12.04 1.02 -12.58
C VAL A 239 13.14 0.08 -12.15
N VAL A 240 13.99 0.56 -11.26
CA VAL A 240 15.13 -0.19 -10.70
C VAL A 240 14.83 -0.49 -9.24
N THR A 241 14.95 -1.75 -8.86
CA THR A 241 14.90 -2.15 -7.46
C THR A 241 16.34 -2.37 -6.98
N PRO A 242 16.85 -1.56 -6.04
CA PRO A 242 18.16 -1.78 -5.42
C PRO A 242 18.11 -3.00 -4.48
N ASP A 243 19.06 -3.15 -3.58
CA ASP A 243 18.91 -4.11 -2.48
C ASP A 243 17.71 -3.74 -1.63
N VAL A 244 16.93 -4.74 -1.23
CA VAL A 244 15.71 -4.54 -0.45
C VAL A 244 15.87 -5.15 0.94
N GLY A 245 15.74 -4.32 1.96
CA GLY A 245 15.91 -4.68 3.37
C GLY A 245 14.67 -5.31 4.02
N GLY A 246 14.01 -6.23 3.27
CA GLY A 246 12.77 -6.90 3.64
C GLY A 246 11.56 -6.32 2.95
N GLY A 247 10.54 -7.16 2.70
CA GLY A 247 9.30 -6.74 2.05
C GLY A 247 8.07 -7.34 2.71
N PHE A 248 8.05 -8.66 2.91
CA PHE A 248 7.00 -9.42 3.63
C PHE A 248 5.57 -9.11 3.18
N GLY A 249 5.38 -8.79 1.89
CA GLY A 249 4.10 -8.41 1.32
C GLY A 249 3.78 -6.91 1.37
N VAL A 250 4.33 -6.15 2.30
CA VAL A 250 4.03 -4.71 2.41
C VAL A 250 4.58 -3.87 1.27
N LYS A 251 5.62 -4.34 0.61
CA LYS A 251 6.24 -3.69 -0.56
C LYS A 251 5.76 -4.27 -1.90
N ILE A 252 4.70 -5.06 -1.89
CA ILE A 252 4.07 -5.62 -3.09
C ILE A 252 2.79 -4.87 -3.48
N VAL A 253 2.12 -4.24 -2.51
CA VAL A 253 0.94 -3.39 -2.73
C VAL A 253 1.39 -2.09 -3.39
N HIS A 254 1.10 -1.93 -4.67
CA HIS A 254 1.50 -0.76 -5.43
C HIS A 254 0.46 -0.44 -6.53
N PRO A 255 0.56 0.77 -7.08
CA PRO A 255 1.47 1.82 -6.65
C PRO A 255 1.06 2.37 -5.28
N TRP A 256 2.02 2.64 -4.43
CA TRP A 256 1.76 3.49 -3.27
C TRP A 256 1.56 4.93 -3.75
N PRO A 257 0.91 5.77 -2.97
CA PRO A 257 0.83 7.20 -3.27
C PRO A 257 2.20 7.80 -3.62
N GLU A 258 3.21 7.47 -2.86
CA GLU A 258 4.58 7.98 -3.00
C GLU A 258 5.26 7.51 -4.30
N GLU A 259 4.95 6.29 -4.78
CA GLU A 259 5.47 5.78 -6.07
C GLU A 259 4.91 6.54 -7.28
N VAL A 260 3.82 7.27 -7.11
CA VAL A 260 3.23 8.15 -8.12
C VAL A 260 3.70 9.59 -7.93
N LEU A 261 3.64 10.10 -6.70
CA LEU A 261 3.87 11.51 -6.39
C LEU A 261 5.34 11.92 -6.48
N VAL A 262 6.27 11.08 -6.03
CA VAL A 262 7.71 11.39 -6.10
C VAL A 262 8.19 11.49 -7.55
N PRO A 263 7.87 10.54 -8.47
CA PRO A 263 8.16 10.69 -9.88
C PRO A 263 7.45 11.89 -10.55
N TRP A 264 6.19 12.14 -10.19
CA TRP A 264 5.44 13.29 -10.68
C TRP A 264 6.11 14.62 -10.29
N ALA A 265 6.53 14.76 -9.03
CA ALA A 265 7.24 15.94 -8.55
C ALA A 265 8.60 16.09 -9.24
N ALA A 266 9.34 15.00 -9.48
CA ALA A 266 10.61 15.05 -10.19
C ALA A 266 10.46 15.58 -11.63
N ILE A 267 9.35 15.25 -12.31
CA ILE A 267 9.04 15.77 -13.64
C ILE A 267 8.72 17.27 -13.57
N ARG A 268 7.83 17.67 -12.66
CA ARG A 268 7.40 19.08 -12.52
C ARG A 268 8.57 20.01 -12.14
N LEU A 269 9.38 19.58 -11.20
CA LEU A 269 10.52 20.35 -10.70
C LEU A 269 11.77 20.25 -11.60
N ARG A 270 11.80 19.28 -12.54
CA ARG A 270 12.98 18.94 -13.36
C ARG A 270 14.24 18.73 -12.51
N ARG A 271 14.06 18.17 -11.34
CA ARG A 271 15.10 17.84 -10.35
C ARG A 271 14.83 16.46 -9.77
N PRO A 272 15.86 15.72 -9.40
CA PRO A 272 15.67 14.45 -8.68
C PRO A 272 14.93 14.69 -7.36
N VAL A 273 14.00 13.79 -7.03
CA VAL A 273 13.25 13.80 -5.76
C VAL A 273 13.34 12.42 -5.12
N LYS A 274 13.54 12.38 -3.81
CA LYS A 274 13.62 11.16 -3.00
C LYS A 274 12.68 11.27 -1.80
N TRP A 275 12.05 10.15 -1.45
CA TRP A 275 11.33 9.93 -0.20
C TRP A 275 11.76 8.61 0.40
N THR A 276 11.96 8.57 1.71
CA THR A 276 12.20 7.36 2.50
C THR A 276 11.28 7.37 3.70
N GLU A 277 10.53 6.29 3.85
CA GLU A 277 9.57 6.09 4.94
C GLU A 277 10.31 5.93 6.27
N ASP A 278 9.87 6.64 7.31
CA ASP A 278 10.31 6.36 8.66
C ASP A 278 9.46 5.26 9.33
N ARG A 279 9.85 4.84 10.52
CA ARG A 279 9.16 3.76 11.23
C ARG A 279 7.76 4.17 11.71
N ARG A 280 7.55 5.42 12.06
CA ARG A 280 6.25 5.95 12.47
C ARG A 280 5.30 6.00 11.29
N GLU A 281 5.74 6.53 10.15
CA GLU A 281 4.98 6.51 8.91
C GLU A 281 4.60 5.08 8.53
N HIS A 282 5.55 4.15 8.62
CA HIS A 282 5.31 2.75 8.30
C HIS A 282 4.12 2.17 9.07
N PHE A 283 4.05 2.39 10.39
CA PHE A 283 2.97 1.85 11.21
C PHE A 283 1.60 2.47 10.94
N ILE A 284 1.53 3.70 10.45
CA ILE A 284 0.25 4.40 10.22
C ILE A 284 -0.20 4.41 8.76
N SER A 285 0.71 4.22 7.80
CA SER A 285 0.41 4.37 6.37
C SER A 285 0.58 3.09 5.55
N SER A 286 1.25 2.07 6.08
CA SER A 286 1.46 0.83 5.35
C SER A 286 0.29 -0.13 5.47
N ALA A 287 0.14 -0.99 4.45
CA ALA A 287 -0.86 -2.04 4.48
C ALA A 287 -0.60 -3.04 5.60
N HIS A 288 -1.66 -3.42 6.30
CA HIS A 288 -1.65 -4.52 7.25
C HIS A 288 -2.14 -5.80 6.58
N GLU A 289 -1.83 -6.93 7.18
CA GLU A 289 -2.26 -8.24 6.72
C GLU A 289 -3.19 -8.92 7.71
N ARG A 290 -3.85 -10.00 7.29
CA ARG A 290 -4.76 -10.82 8.08
C ARG A 290 -6.03 -10.04 8.48
N GLY A 291 -6.46 -10.07 9.74
CA GLY A 291 -7.71 -9.48 10.16
C GLY A 291 -8.91 -10.26 9.62
N GLN A 292 -9.08 -11.52 10.05
CA GLN A 292 -10.09 -12.44 9.54
C GLN A 292 -10.88 -13.11 10.65
N GLN A 293 -12.16 -13.34 10.40
CA GLN A 293 -13.02 -14.17 11.24
C GLN A 293 -13.52 -15.34 10.41
N HIS A 294 -13.33 -16.55 10.92
CA HIS A 294 -13.73 -17.79 10.24
C HIS A 294 -14.69 -18.57 11.10
N SER A 295 -15.72 -19.16 10.46
CA SER A 295 -16.58 -20.19 11.02
C SER A 295 -16.42 -21.44 10.17
N VAL A 296 -15.98 -22.53 10.77
CA VAL A 296 -15.56 -23.76 10.10
C VAL A 296 -16.35 -24.94 10.61
N ASP A 297 -17.10 -25.60 9.73
CA ASP A 297 -17.71 -26.89 9.96
C ASP A 297 -16.95 -27.97 9.20
N VAL A 298 -16.60 -29.08 9.87
CA VAL A 298 -15.85 -30.16 9.25
C VAL A 298 -16.33 -31.52 9.72
N GLY A 299 -16.41 -32.48 8.80
CA GLY A 299 -16.76 -33.87 9.04
C GLY A 299 -15.64 -34.84 8.69
N PHE A 300 -15.36 -35.80 9.57
CA PHE A 300 -14.34 -36.85 9.40
C PHE A 300 -14.94 -38.23 9.52
N ASP A 301 -14.31 -39.22 8.91
CA ASP A 301 -14.58 -40.65 9.21
C ASP A 301 -13.68 -41.14 10.39
N ASP A 302 -13.87 -42.43 10.75
CA ASP A 302 -13.15 -43.05 11.87
C ASP A 302 -11.63 -43.12 11.64
N ASP A 303 -11.18 -43.11 10.40
CA ASP A 303 -9.78 -43.10 10.01
C ASP A 303 -9.18 -41.67 9.98
N GLY A 304 -9.96 -40.65 10.33
CA GLY A 304 -9.55 -39.24 10.30
C GLY A 304 -9.51 -38.62 8.90
N ARG A 305 -10.13 -39.25 7.90
CA ARG A 305 -10.21 -38.68 6.56
C ARG A 305 -11.31 -37.62 6.49
N LEU A 306 -10.97 -36.48 5.89
CA LEU A 306 -11.91 -35.40 5.64
C LEU A 306 -13.02 -35.84 4.67
N ARG A 307 -14.28 -35.72 5.08
CA ARG A 307 -15.47 -36.04 4.31
C ARG A 307 -16.15 -34.80 3.74
N GLY A 308 -16.19 -33.73 4.52
CA GLY A 308 -16.76 -32.47 4.09
C GLY A 308 -16.16 -31.32 4.90
N LEU A 309 -16.07 -30.15 4.26
CA LEU A 309 -15.59 -28.91 4.83
C LEU A 309 -16.49 -27.77 4.36
N SER A 310 -16.98 -26.98 5.29
CA SER A 310 -17.68 -25.72 5.03
C SER A 310 -16.97 -24.60 5.80
N VAL A 311 -16.57 -23.55 5.09
CA VAL A 311 -15.91 -22.38 5.70
C VAL A 311 -16.65 -21.12 5.28
N THR A 312 -17.06 -20.35 6.26
CA THR A 312 -17.50 -18.97 6.04
C THR A 312 -16.48 -18.06 6.70
N PHE A 313 -15.96 -17.09 5.97
CA PHE A 313 -15.03 -16.13 6.55
C PHE A 313 -15.31 -14.71 6.08
N ALA A 314 -14.99 -13.76 6.93
CA ALA A 314 -14.95 -12.34 6.62
C ALA A 314 -13.50 -11.86 6.76
N HIS A 315 -13.07 -11.03 5.80
CA HIS A 315 -11.73 -10.43 5.76
C HIS A 315 -11.84 -8.91 5.83
N ASP A 316 -11.08 -8.29 6.74
CA ASP A 316 -11.00 -6.84 6.87
C ASP A 316 -9.91 -6.28 5.96
N ASN A 317 -10.30 -5.77 4.80
CA ASN A 317 -9.40 -5.11 3.84
C ASN A 317 -8.98 -3.69 4.25
N GLY A 318 -9.56 -3.14 5.34
CA GLY A 318 -9.42 -1.73 5.67
C GLY A 318 -10.27 -0.85 4.75
N ALA A 319 -9.88 0.41 4.62
CA ALA A 319 -10.65 1.41 3.89
C ALA A 319 -10.63 1.24 2.36
N TYR A 320 -9.65 0.55 1.81
CA TYR A 320 -9.43 0.40 0.38
C TYR A 320 -9.12 -1.04 -0.03
N THR A 321 -9.42 -1.37 -1.29
CA THR A 321 -9.19 -2.70 -1.88
C THR A 321 -8.18 -2.62 -3.02
N PRO A 322 -6.90 -2.31 -2.78
CA PRO A 322 -5.93 -2.09 -3.85
C PRO A 322 -5.59 -3.37 -4.63
N TYR A 323 -5.76 -4.53 -4.01
CA TYR A 323 -5.51 -5.81 -4.65
C TYR A 323 -6.70 -6.40 -5.39
N GLY A 324 -7.88 -6.22 -4.89
CA GLY A 324 -9.05 -6.93 -5.35
C GLY A 324 -9.31 -8.25 -4.64
#